data_4094bfecfc9dff262ec0ad2e78469b3f
#
_entry.id   4094bfecfc9dff262ec0ad2e78469b3f
#
_cell.length_a   1.000
_cell.length_b   1.000
_cell.length_c   1.000
_cell.angle_alpha   90.00
_cell.angle_beta   90.00
_cell.angle_gamma   90.00
#
_symmetry.space_group_name_H-M   'P 1'
#
loop_
_entity.id
_entity.type
_entity.pdbx_description
1 polymer ?
#
loop_
_entity_poly.entity_id
_entity_poly.type
_entity_poly.pdbx_seq_one_letter_code
_entity_poly.pdbx_strand_id
1 'polypeptide(L)'
;MIEIKHLCKSFGDKEVLKDISAVFENGKTNLIIGQSGSGKTVLVKNLVGLLEPTSGEVLYDGRNFVTMTKQEKVMMRREMGMIFQSAALFDSLSVLENVMFPLDMFSSMNLKERIHRAQECLDRVNLIDAQKKYPDEISGGMQKRVAIA
;
A
#
# COMPACT_ATOMS: atom_id res chain seq x y z
N MET A 1 -15.70 -2.26 -0.57
CA MET A 1 -15.68 -3.61 0.05
C MET A 1 -14.70 -4.49 -0.69
N ILE A 2 -13.86 -5.23 0.05
CA ILE A 2 -12.95 -6.22 -0.58
C ILE A 2 -13.45 -7.61 -0.17
N GLU A 3 -13.64 -8.49 -1.14
CA GLU A 3 -14.06 -9.88 -0.91
C GLU A 3 -13.03 -10.82 -1.54
N ILE A 4 -12.67 -11.88 -0.85
CA ILE A 4 -11.83 -12.96 -1.37
C ILE A 4 -12.62 -14.25 -1.37
N LYS A 5 -12.50 -15.01 -2.46
CA LYS A 5 -13.19 -16.29 -2.65
C LYS A 5 -12.19 -17.36 -3.04
N HIS A 6 -12.12 -18.40 -2.22
CA HIS A 6 -11.30 -19.58 -2.47
C HIS A 6 -9.85 -19.27 -2.85
N LEU A 7 -9.26 -18.24 -2.19
CA LEU A 7 -7.93 -17.74 -2.51
C LEU A 7 -6.86 -18.74 -2.08
N CYS A 8 -6.08 -19.21 -3.04
CA CYS A 8 -4.89 -20.05 -2.82
C CYS A 8 -3.65 -19.34 -3.32
N LYS A 9 -2.52 -19.53 -2.63
CA LYS A 9 -1.21 -19.06 -3.08
C LYS A 9 -0.12 -20.08 -2.76
N SER A 10 0.57 -20.53 -3.81
CA SER A 10 1.75 -21.41 -3.71
C SER A 10 2.99 -20.72 -4.25
N PHE A 11 4.15 -21.09 -3.74
CA PHE A 11 5.48 -20.75 -4.24
C PHE A 11 6.26 -22.06 -4.45
N GLY A 12 6.38 -22.48 -5.71
CA GLY A 12 6.82 -23.83 -6.03
C GLY A 12 5.88 -24.86 -5.37
N ASP A 13 6.46 -25.83 -4.68
CA ASP A 13 5.70 -26.89 -4.00
C ASP A 13 5.09 -26.46 -2.65
N LYS A 14 5.43 -25.26 -2.17
CA LYS A 14 4.94 -24.76 -0.87
C LYS A 14 3.65 -23.99 -1.03
N GLU A 15 2.56 -24.57 -0.56
CA GLU A 15 1.26 -23.88 -0.44
C GLU A 15 1.23 -23.02 0.83
N VAL A 16 1.05 -21.69 0.67
CA VAL A 16 1.07 -20.72 1.76
C VAL A 16 -0.33 -20.25 2.14
N LEU A 17 -1.20 -20.00 1.16
CA LEU A 17 -2.62 -19.73 1.38
C LEU A 17 -3.42 -20.90 0.83
N LYS A 18 -4.35 -21.40 1.66
CA LYS A 18 -5.14 -22.59 1.39
C LYS A 18 -6.62 -22.25 1.50
N ASP A 19 -7.29 -22.09 0.38
CA ASP A 19 -8.74 -21.90 0.30
C ASP A 19 -9.29 -20.82 1.26
N ILE A 20 -8.70 -19.62 1.20
CA ILE A 20 -9.12 -18.51 2.07
C ILE A 20 -10.30 -17.77 1.45
N SER A 21 -11.39 -17.65 2.21
CA SER A 21 -12.54 -16.81 1.86
C SER A 21 -12.83 -15.85 3.00
N ALA A 22 -12.98 -14.56 2.69
CA ALA A 22 -13.26 -13.50 3.68
C ALA A 22 -13.84 -12.26 3.02
N VAL A 23 -14.51 -11.43 3.82
CA VAL A 23 -15.02 -10.11 3.42
C VAL A 23 -14.41 -9.05 4.32
N PHE A 24 -13.86 -8.00 3.70
CA PHE A 24 -13.35 -6.81 4.36
C PHE A 24 -14.34 -5.67 4.10
N GLU A 25 -15.10 -5.32 5.11
CA GLU A 25 -16.19 -4.35 5.00
C GLU A 25 -15.66 -2.91 4.92
N ASN A 26 -16.31 -2.07 4.13
CA ASN A 26 -16.01 -0.64 4.06
C ASN A 26 -16.34 0.05 5.39
N GLY A 27 -15.53 1.07 5.74
CA GLY A 27 -15.74 1.88 6.94
C GLY A 27 -15.49 1.16 8.26
N LYS A 28 -14.96 -0.07 8.22
CA LYS A 28 -14.57 -0.84 9.40
C LYS A 28 -13.08 -1.13 9.43
N THR A 29 -12.55 -1.26 10.65
CA THR A 29 -11.20 -1.81 10.83
C THR A 29 -11.27 -3.32 10.75
N ASN A 30 -10.60 -3.89 9.75
CA ASN A 30 -10.49 -5.33 9.56
C ASN A 30 -9.11 -5.78 10.03
N LEU A 31 -9.03 -6.79 10.89
CA LEU A 31 -7.79 -7.27 11.48
C LEU A 31 -7.46 -8.69 11.01
N ILE A 32 -6.24 -8.88 10.49
CA ILE A 32 -5.70 -10.19 10.14
C ILE A 32 -4.70 -10.61 11.22
N ILE A 33 -5.01 -11.66 11.96
CA ILE A 33 -4.20 -12.20 13.04
C ILE A 33 -3.68 -13.60 12.70
N GLY A 34 -2.59 -13.99 13.31
CA GLY A 34 -1.99 -15.32 13.15
C GLY A 34 -0.52 -15.34 13.56
N GLN A 35 0.04 -16.52 13.67
CA GLN A 35 1.45 -16.73 14.03
C GLN A 35 2.41 -16.14 12.97
N SER A 36 3.67 -15.92 13.34
CA SER A 36 4.71 -15.55 12.37
C SER A 36 4.84 -16.65 11.31
N GLY A 37 4.95 -16.27 10.04
CA GLY A 37 5.02 -17.21 8.93
C GLY A 37 3.69 -17.83 8.47
N SER A 38 2.54 -17.49 9.09
CA SER A 38 1.22 -18.04 8.70
C SER A 38 0.64 -17.50 7.38
N GLY A 39 1.38 -16.67 6.64
CA GLY A 39 0.93 -16.15 5.34
C GLY A 39 0.22 -14.81 5.37
N LYS A 40 0.09 -14.11 6.52
CA LYS A 40 -0.59 -12.80 6.62
C LYS A 40 -0.10 -11.77 5.59
N THR A 41 1.21 -11.60 5.48
CA THR A 41 1.82 -10.68 4.51
C THR A 41 1.56 -11.12 3.07
N VAL A 42 1.54 -12.43 2.82
CA VAL A 42 1.22 -12.98 1.50
C VAL A 42 -0.24 -12.68 1.16
N LEU A 43 -1.15 -12.86 2.12
CA LEU A 43 -2.57 -12.50 1.94
C LEU A 43 -2.74 -11.01 1.61
N VAL A 44 -2.17 -10.11 2.43
CA VAL A 44 -2.23 -8.66 2.17
C VAL A 44 -1.65 -8.30 0.80
N LYS A 45 -0.52 -8.89 0.40
CA LYS A 45 0.07 -8.66 -0.93
C LYS A 45 -0.82 -9.15 -2.09
N ASN A 46 -1.58 -10.24 -1.90
CA ASN A 46 -2.59 -10.64 -2.88
C ASN A 46 -3.77 -9.65 -2.90
N LEU A 47 -4.23 -9.19 -1.74
CA LEU A 47 -5.31 -8.20 -1.65
C LEU A 47 -4.98 -6.91 -2.40
N VAL A 48 -3.78 -6.38 -2.29
CA VAL A 48 -3.36 -5.13 -2.98
C VAL A 48 -2.79 -5.39 -4.37
N GLY A 49 -2.80 -6.63 -4.85
CA GLY A 49 -2.33 -7.00 -6.18
C GLY A 49 -0.83 -6.90 -6.40
N LEU A 50 -0.02 -6.94 -5.32
CA LEU A 50 1.44 -7.07 -5.40
C LEU A 50 1.88 -8.51 -5.67
N LEU A 51 1.01 -9.48 -5.37
CA LEU A 51 1.15 -10.88 -5.74
C LEU A 51 -0.12 -11.33 -6.45
N GLU A 52 0.04 -12.12 -7.50
CA GLU A 52 -1.10 -12.78 -8.12
C GLU A 52 -1.39 -14.09 -7.39
N PRO A 53 -2.66 -14.43 -7.10
CA PRO A 53 -3.03 -15.70 -6.51
C PRO A 53 -2.74 -16.86 -7.47
N THR A 54 -2.56 -18.06 -6.94
CA THR A 54 -2.47 -19.28 -7.75
C THR A 54 -3.86 -19.68 -8.25
N SER A 55 -4.88 -19.50 -7.43
CA SER A 55 -6.30 -19.67 -7.79
C SER A 55 -7.19 -18.85 -6.86
N GLY A 56 -8.47 -18.75 -7.19
CA GLY A 56 -9.45 -17.96 -6.45
C GLY A 56 -9.60 -16.54 -6.96
N GLU A 57 -10.37 -15.73 -6.25
CA GLU A 57 -10.76 -14.40 -6.69
C GLU A 57 -10.49 -13.35 -5.61
N VAL A 58 -10.16 -12.14 -6.05
CA VAL A 58 -10.10 -10.93 -5.23
C VAL A 58 -11.01 -9.89 -5.87
N LEU A 59 -12.08 -9.55 -5.16
CA LEU A 59 -13.13 -8.67 -5.67
C LEU A 59 -13.10 -7.33 -4.94
N TYR A 60 -13.02 -6.24 -5.70
CA TYR A 60 -13.14 -4.86 -5.20
C TYR A 60 -14.48 -4.30 -5.64
N ASP A 61 -15.41 -4.14 -4.71
CA ASP A 61 -16.78 -3.72 -5.00
C ASP A 61 -17.38 -4.50 -6.18
N GLY A 62 -17.21 -5.84 -6.15
CA GLY A 62 -17.67 -6.78 -7.17
C GLY A 62 -16.78 -6.90 -8.42
N ARG A 63 -15.77 -6.06 -8.59
CA ARG A 63 -14.84 -6.12 -9.73
C ARG A 63 -13.70 -7.09 -9.44
N ASN A 64 -13.56 -8.17 -10.20
CA ASN A 64 -12.53 -9.18 -9.97
C ASN A 64 -11.15 -8.69 -10.43
N PHE A 65 -10.26 -8.40 -9.47
CA PHE A 65 -8.92 -7.92 -9.73
C PHE A 65 -8.06 -8.90 -10.55
N VAL A 66 -8.28 -10.20 -10.40
CA VAL A 66 -7.47 -11.23 -11.08
C VAL A 66 -7.66 -11.15 -12.59
N THR A 67 -8.89 -10.89 -13.03
CA THR A 67 -9.26 -10.83 -14.46
C THR A 67 -9.08 -9.45 -15.10
N MET A 68 -8.73 -8.43 -14.31
CA MET A 68 -8.50 -7.07 -14.81
C MET A 68 -7.30 -7.00 -15.77
N THR A 69 -7.39 -6.11 -16.73
CA THR A 69 -6.26 -5.72 -17.58
C THR A 69 -5.18 -5.01 -16.76
N LYS A 70 -3.97 -4.90 -17.31
CA LYS A 70 -2.87 -4.17 -16.66
C LYS A 70 -3.24 -2.71 -16.35
N GLN A 71 -3.96 -2.04 -17.24
CA GLN A 71 -4.40 -0.65 -17.06
C GLN A 71 -5.42 -0.53 -15.93
N GLU A 72 -6.41 -1.40 -15.87
CA GLU A 72 -7.40 -1.44 -14.80
C GLU A 72 -6.76 -1.72 -13.45
N LYS A 73 -5.81 -2.66 -13.38
CA LYS A 73 -5.03 -2.95 -12.16
C LYS A 73 -4.24 -1.71 -11.68
N VAL A 74 -3.66 -0.92 -12.60
CA VAL A 74 -2.96 0.33 -12.24
C VAL A 74 -3.95 1.35 -11.67
N MET A 75 -5.10 1.52 -12.30
CA MET A 75 -6.13 2.45 -11.80
C MET A 75 -6.66 2.03 -10.43
N MET A 76 -6.94 0.74 -10.25
CA MET A 76 -7.39 0.20 -8.96
C MET A 76 -6.38 0.42 -7.83
N ARG A 77 -5.08 0.23 -8.08
CA ARG A 77 -4.04 0.47 -7.07
C ARG A 77 -3.93 1.93 -6.64
N ARG A 78 -4.32 2.89 -7.48
CA ARG A 78 -4.36 4.32 -7.10
C ARG A 78 -5.45 4.63 -6.08
N GLU A 79 -6.48 3.77 -5.99
CA GLU A 79 -7.56 3.89 -4.99
C GLU A 79 -7.15 3.32 -3.62
N MET A 80 -5.96 2.67 -3.51
CA MET A 80 -5.49 2.00 -2.31
C MET A 80 -4.21 2.64 -1.77
N GLY A 81 -4.19 2.94 -0.48
CA GLY A 81 -2.96 3.26 0.25
C GLY A 81 -2.40 1.99 0.92
N MET A 82 -1.08 1.81 0.88
CA MET A 82 -0.40 0.73 1.58
C MET A 82 0.78 1.27 2.38
N ILE A 83 0.81 0.92 3.67
CA ILE A 83 1.93 1.23 4.55
C ILE A 83 2.72 -0.06 4.78
N PHE A 84 4.02 -0.02 4.47
CA PHE A 84 4.93 -1.13 4.71
C PHE A 84 5.49 -1.08 6.15
N GLN A 85 5.86 -2.24 6.68
CA GLN A 85 6.43 -2.35 8.01
C GLN A 85 7.72 -1.52 8.19
N SER A 86 8.53 -1.41 7.14
CA SER A 86 9.78 -0.64 7.08
C SER A 86 9.62 0.79 6.57
N ALA A 87 8.40 1.34 6.54
CA ALA A 87 8.07 2.63 5.92
C ALA A 87 8.32 2.70 4.38
N ALA A 88 9.30 1.96 3.85
CA ALA A 88 9.65 1.85 2.43
C ALA A 88 9.91 3.23 1.75
N LEU A 89 10.58 4.13 2.47
CA LEU A 89 11.02 5.41 1.93
C LEU A 89 12.25 5.21 1.02
N PHE A 90 12.41 6.11 0.07
CA PHE A 90 13.61 6.22 -0.75
C PHE A 90 14.69 6.96 0.03
N ASP A 91 15.79 6.28 0.36
CA ASP A 91 16.89 6.86 1.15
C ASP A 91 17.61 8.01 0.44
N SER A 92 17.55 8.03 -0.89
CA SER A 92 18.14 9.09 -1.74
C SER A 92 17.28 10.34 -1.88
N LEU A 93 16.05 10.32 -1.35
CA LEU A 93 15.12 11.44 -1.40
C LEU A 93 14.91 12.03 -0.01
N SER A 94 14.76 13.36 0.06
CA SER A 94 14.35 14.04 1.29
C SER A 94 12.93 13.63 1.70
N VAL A 95 12.53 13.96 2.92
CA VAL A 95 11.17 13.74 3.44
C VAL A 95 10.11 14.36 2.52
N LEU A 96 10.33 15.61 2.08
CA LEU A 96 9.42 16.27 1.15
C LEU A 96 9.32 15.53 -0.20
N GLU A 97 10.46 15.14 -0.76
CA GLU A 97 10.50 14.43 -2.04
C GLU A 97 9.88 13.05 -1.97
N ASN A 98 10.03 12.34 -0.85
CA ASN A 98 9.32 11.07 -0.60
C ASN A 98 7.80 11.25 -0.66
N VAL A 99 7.26 12.30 -0.02
CA VAL A 99 5.81 12.59 -0.04
C VAL A 99 5.37 13.10 -1.42
N MET A 100 6.24 13.82 -2.14
CA MET A 100 5.97 14.28 -3.50
C MET A 100 5.98 13.14 -4.54
N PHE A 101 6.73 12.07 -4.30
CA PHE A 101 6.97 11.02 -5.30
C PHE A 101 5.68 10.47 -5.97
N PRO A 102 4.60 10.15 -5.25
CA PRO A 102 3.35 9.74 -5.89
C PRO A 102 2.72 10.84 -6.74
N LEU A 103 2.85 12.11 -6.34
CA LEU A 103 2.34 13.25 -7.10
C LEU A 103 3.13 13.45 -8.38
N ASP A 104 4.46 13.25 -8.34
CA ASP A 104 5.33 13.32 -9.51
C ASP A 104 4.98 12.26 -10.55
N MET A 105 4.64 11.06 -10.09
CA MET A 105 4.34 9.92 -10.96
C MET A 105 2.92 9.95 -11.53
N PHE A 106 1.94 10.48 -10.80
CA PHE A 106 0.54 10.23 -11.10
C PHE A 106 -0.36 11.47 -11.17
N SER A 107 0.13 12.68 -10.85
CA SER A 107 -0.67 13.88 -10.93
C SER A 107 -0.33 14.75 -12.14
N SER A 108 -1.27 15.60 -12.54
CA SER A 108 -1.07 16.66 -13.53
C SER A 108 -0.70 18.00 -12.89
N MET A 109 -0.46 18.05 -11.58
CA MET A 109 -0.12 19.24 -10.83
C MET A 109 1.23 19.81 -11.28
N ASN A 110 1.35 21.15 -11.32
CA ASN A 110 2.65 21.79 -11.51
C ASN A 110 3.52 21.66 -10.24
N LEU A 111 4.81 21.98 -10.34
CA LEU A 111 5.77 21.79 -9.23
C LEU A 111 5.35 22.53 -7.96
N LYS A 112 4.83 23.76 -8.05
CA LYS A 112 4.41 24.55 -6.88
C LYS A 112 3.22 23.91 -6.17
N GLU A 113 2.26 23.39 -6.92
CA GLU A 113 1.09 22.70 -6.39
C GLU A 113 1.50 21.39 -5.69
N ARG A 114 2.42 20.61 -6.27
CA ARG A 114 2.94 19.37 -5.67
C ARG A 114 3.67 19.65 -4.36
N ILE A 115 4.55 20.66 -4.33
CA ILE A 115 5.24 21.08 -3.10
C ILE A 115 4.23 21.48 -2.03
N HIS A 116 3.28 22.33 -2.37
CA HIS A 116 2.26 22.79 -1.44
C HIS A 116 1.45 21.62 -0.88
N ARG A 117 1.02 20.71 -1.74
CA ARG A 117 0.25 19.52 -1.34
C ARG A 117 1.07 18.60 -0.42
N ALA A 118 2.34 18.36 -0.74
CA ALA A 118 3.21 17.54 0.10
C ALA A 118 3.46 18.20 1.47
N GLN A 119 3.60 19.52 1.51
CA GLN A 119 3.73 20.27 2.76
C GLN A 119 2.47 20.18 3.63
N GLU A 120 1.28 20.29 3.05
CA GLU A 120 0.02 20.06 3.76
C GLU A 120 -0.06 18.65 4.37
N CYS A 121 0.40 17.63 3.63
CA CYS A 121 0.43 16.26 4.13
C CYS A 121 1.42 16.12 5.29
N LEU A 122 2.62 16.71 5.19
CA LEU A 122 3.61 16.71 6.26
C LEU A 122 3.14 17.47 7.51
N ASP A 123 2.43 18.56 7.35
CA ASP A 123 1.84 19.31 8.45
C ASP A 123 0.83 18.46 9.24
N ARG A 124 -0.04 17.73 8.54
CA ARG A 124 -1.02 16.82 9.17
C ARG A 124 -0.40 15.74 10.06
N VAL A 125 0.84 15.36 9.79
CA VAL A 125 1.58 14.37 10.58
C VAL A 125 2.64 15.00 11.49
N ASN A 126 2.63 16.34 11.63
CA ASN A 126 3.58 17.13 12.43
C ASN A 126 5.05 16.87 12.03
N LEU A 127 5.36 16.97 10.73
CA LEU A 127 6.70 16.77 10.17
C LEU A 127 7.14 17.86 9.20
N ILE A 128 6.46 19.00 9.16
CA ILE A 128 6.80 20.10 8.24
C ILE A 128 8.24 20.61 8.46
N ASP A 129 8.72 20.64 9.69
CA ASP A 129 10.08 21.08 10.04
C ASP A 129 11.17 20.07 9.60
N ALA A 130 10.76 18.83 9.32
CA ALA A 130 11.66 17.77 8.86
C ALA A 130 11.71 17.64 7.32
N GLN A 131 11.02 18.48 6.56
CA GLN A 131 10.84 18.34 5.12
C GLN A 131 12.13 18.24 4.30
N LYS A 132 13.23 18.84 4.80
CA LYS A 132 14.54 18.84 4.12
C LYS A 132 15.47 17.71 4.59
N LYS A 133 15.08 16.96 5.61
CA LYS A 133 15.88 15.85 6.14
C LYS A 133 15.74 14.62 5.24
N TYR A 134 16.72 13.72 5.35
CA TYR A 134 16.70 12.42 4.70
C TYR A 134 16.19 11.33 5.67
N PRO A 135 15.78 10.15 5.18
CA PRO A 135 15.26 9.08 6.04
C PRO A 135 16.18 8.66 7.18
N ASP A 136 17.49 8.65 6.97
CA ASP A 136 18.51 8.33 7.99
C ASP A 136 18.70 9.40 9.07
N GLU A 137 18.24 10.63 8.81
CA GLU A 137 18.29 11.76 9.75
C GLU A 137 17.05 11.85 10.63
N ILE A 138 16.07 10.95 10.47
CA ILE A 138 14.81 10.96 11.23
C ILE A 138 14.59 9.62 11.93
N SER A 139 13.87 9.65 13.05
CA SER A 139 13.56 8.43 13.80
C SER A 139 12.63 7.48 13.03
N GLY A 140 12.64 6.18 13.34
CA GLY A 140 11.74 5.20 12.73
C GLY A 140 10.24 5.53 12.92
N GLY A 141 9.87 6.20 14.01
CA GLY A 141 8.52 6.72 14.22
C GLY A 141 8.18 7.87 13.25
N MET A 142 9.16 8.75 12.96
CA MET A 142 8.99 9.80 11.96
C MET A 142 8.90 9.21 10.55
N GLN A 143 9.75 8.23 10.21
CA GLN A 143 9.68 7.53 8.91
C GLN A 143 8.30 6.93 8.66
N LYS A 144 7.68 6.30 9.68
CA LYS A 144 6.31 5.77 9.56
C LYS A 144 5.28 6.88 9.33
N ARG A 145 5.45 8.04 9.96
CA ARG A 145 4.56 9.20 9.72
C ARG A 145 4.75 9.79 8.32
N VAL A 146 5.99 9.83 7.80
CA VAL A 146 6.24 10.20 6.39
C VAL A 146 5.55 9.24 5.43
N ALA A 147 5.58 7.93 5.71
CA ALA A 147 4.91 6.93 4.89
C ALA A 147 3.37 7.01 4.93
N ILE A 148 2.80 7.72 5.90
CA ILE A 148 1.35 8.00 6.01
C ILE A 148 0.99 9.30 5.28
N ALA A 149 1.90 10.25 5.23
CA ALA A 149 1.70 11.55 4.59
C ALA A 149 1.53 11.45 3.08
#